data_9673d9f2658277ffc00464e12d35280b
#
_entry.id   9673d9f2658277ffc00464e12d35280b
#
_cell.length_a   1.000
_cell.length_b   1.000
_cell.length_c   1.000
_cell.angle_alpha   90.00
_cell.angle_beta   90.00
_cell.angle_gamma   90.00
#
_symmetry.space_group_name_H-M   'P 1'
#
loop_
_entity.id
_entity.type
_entity.pdbx_description
1 polymer ?
#
loop_
_entity_poly.entity_id
_entity_poly.type
_entity_poly.pdbx_seq_one_letter_code
_entity_poly.pdbx_strand_id
1 'polypeptide(L)'
;MAAIPVIAATIVDDLGAVRVSEMLWPCRFSDGGRWVSPVTVELPDGVLLPPFAYFGGKSRVASQIVRLLPDHEHYVEPFCGGLSVLLAKSSVPFETVNDLDGDLMLFWRMLRDFPADLERVCVLTPHSRGEYVAAAQVGDCDDLERARRVWVRLSQGRAGGQRGTGWRHHVDPGGSTQGMPSRLGGYVGCVGPVADRLANVSLECMPALEVIAKYGAEPSALLYCDPPYLGSARTSQNNVYRQEMKMPGQHRLLAEAVADCAAAVVVSGYASALYDRLYAGWWRREIEASTGQGSVWAARTEILWSNRPFRDDDAQPSLFECVVAD
;
A
#
# COMPACT_ATOMS: atom_id res chain seq x y z
N MET A 1 -26.58 -34.63 3.22
CA MET A 1 -25.48 -33.68 3.08
C MET A 1 -25.25 -33.05 4.45
N ALA A 2 -24.18 -33.41 5.14
CA ALA A 2 -23.90 -32.97 6.50
C ALA A 2 -23.31 -31.54 6.47
N ALA A 3 -23.87 -30.65 7.27
CA ALA A 3 -23.38 -29.29 7.45
C ALA A 3 -22.06 -29.34 8.23
N ILE A 4 -21.03 -28.68 7.68
CA ILE A 4 -19.75 -28.49 8.37
C ILE A 4 -19.89 -27.29 9.33
N PRO A 5 -19.33 -27.35 10.55
CA PRO A 5 -19.56 -26.33 11.56
C PRO A 5 -18.97 -24.97 11.19
N VAL A 6 -19.73 -23.95 11.54
CA VAL A 6 -19.36 -22.53 11.45
C VAL A 6 -18.25 -22.23 12.47
N ILE A 7 -17.14 -21.66 12.04
CA ILE A 7 -16.12 -21.12 12.93
C ILE A 7 -16.24 -19.60 12.88
N ALA A 8 -16.77 -19.00 13.94
CA ALA A 8 -16.75 -17.56 14.12
C ALA A 8 -15.35 -17.14 14.61
N ALA A 9 -14.72 -16.20 13.94
CA ALA A 9 -13.47 -15.59 14.39
C ALA A 9 -13.70 -14.11 14.67
N THR A 10 -13.41 -13.69 15.90
CA THR A 10 -13.37 -12.28 16.26
C THR A 10 -11.93 -11.80 16.09
N ILE A 11 -11.69 -10.83 15.23
CA ILE A 11 -10.40 -10.19 15.06
C ILE A 11 -10.41 -8.90 15.88
N VAL A 12 -9.60 -8.86 16.94
CA VAL A 12 -9.35 -7.64 17.71
C VAL A 12 -7.92 -7.22 17.43
N ASP A 13 -7.69 -6.02 16.88
CA ASP A 13 -6.38 -5.42 16.80
C ASP A 13 -6.26 -4.24 17.76
N ASP A 14 -5.06 -3.68 17.90
CA ASP A 14 -4.74 -2.56 18.80
C ASP A 14 -5.47 -1.25 18.45
N LEU A 15 -6.36 -1.25 17.45
CA LEU A 15 -7.09 -0.08 16.95
C LEU A 15 -8.62 -0.20 17.07
N GLY A 16 -9.13 -1.27 17.67
CA GLY A 16 -10.56 -1.49 17.86
C GLY A 16 -11.06 -2.82 17.30
N ALA A 17 -12.21 -3.28 17.79
CA ALA A 17 -12.77 -4.58 17.44
C ALA A 17 -13.24 -4.63 15.98
N VAL A 18 -12.60 -5.45 15.16
CA VAL A 18 -13.12 -5.85 13.86
C VAL A 18 -13.99 -7.09 14.08
N ARG A 19 -15.29 -6.99 13.87
CA ARG A 19 -16.21 -8.14 13.94
C ARG A 19 -16.21 -8.87 12.60
N VAL A 20 -15.77 -10.12 12.59
CA VAL A 20 -16.01 -11.05 11.49
C VAL A 20 -17.29 -11.78 11.81
N SER A 21 -18.38 -11.49 11.11
CA SER A 21 -19.62 -12.22 11.25
C SER A 21 -19.60 -13.45 10.35
N GLU A 22 -19.57 -14.62 10.95
CA GLU A 22 -19.80 -15.95 10.38
C GLU A 22 -19.05 -16.35 9.12
N MET A 23 -18.00 -17.14 9.28
CA MET A 23 -17.39 -17.91 8.21
C MET A 23 -18.27 -19.09 7.84
N LEU A 24 -19.06 -18.98 6.78
CA LEU A 24 -19.78 -20.11 6.19
C LEU A 24 -18.90 -20.75 5.10
N TRP A 25 -18.36 -21.93 5.36
CA TRP A 25 -17.89 -22.86 4.34
C TRP A 25 -19.03 -23.86 4.08
N PRO A 26 -19.57 -23.98 2.89
CA PRO A 26 -18.96 -24.07 1.57
C PRO A 26 -19.39 -22.95 0.61
N CYS A 27 -18.59 -22.77 -0.46
CA CYS A 27 -18.86 -21.91 -1.59
C CYS A 27 -20.35 -21.84 -1.95
N ARG A 28 -20.98 -20.68 -1.80
CA ARG A 28 -22.31 -20.45 -2.34
C ARG A 28 -22.17 -19.76 -3.69
N PHE A 29 -22.62 -20.43 -4.72
CA PHE A 29 -22.99 -19.74 -5.95
C PHE A 29 -24.39 -19.14 -5.70
N SER A 30 -24.56 -17.84 -5.95
CA SER A 30 -25.91 -17.27 -6.04
C SER A 30 -26.64 -17.88 -7.24
N ASP A 31 -27.97 -17.85 -7.24
CA ASP A 31 -28.82 -18.23 -8.36
C ASP A 31 -28.49 -17.35 -9.57
N GLY A 32 -27.49 -17.71 -10.34
CA GLY A 32 -26.89 -16.95 -11.45
C GLY A 32 -25.40 -17.16 -11.62
N GLY A 33 -24.78 -18.04 -10.83
CA GLY A 33 -23.36 -18.43 -10.99
C GLY A 33 -22.36 -17.37 -10.52
N ARG A 34 -22.79 -16.33 -9.81
CA ARG A 34 -21.91 -15.29 -9.27
C ARG A 34 -21.22 -15.80 -8.00
N TRP A 35 -19.90 -15.68 -7.95
CA TRP A 35 -19.12 -15.94 -6.74
C TRP A 35 -19.53 -14.98 -5.62
N VAL A 36 -19.79 -15.51 -4.42
CA VAL A 36 -20.02 -14.70 -3.23
C VAL A 36 -18.87 -14.97 -2.27
N SER A 37 -18.14 -13.92 -1.91
CA SER A 37 -17.02 -14.01 -0.97
C SER A 37 -17.45 -14.65 0.33
N PRO A 38 -16.74 -15.68 0.83
CA PRO A 38 -17.01 -16.27 2.13
C PRO A 38 -16.54 -15.40 3.30
N VAL A 39 -15.82 -14.30 3.02
CA VAL A 39 -15.22 -13.44 4.06
C VAL A 39 -15.69 -12.00 3.86
N THR A 40 -16.45 -11.49 4.85
CA THR A 40 -16.77 -10.07 4.93
C THR A 40 -15.91 -9.46 6.04
N VAL A 41 -15.11 -8.45 5.71
CA VAL A 41 -14.32 -7.69 6.69
C VAL A 41 -14.96 -6.31 6.82
N GLU A 42 -15.51 -6.00 7.99
CA GLU A 42 -15.90 -4.63 8.32
C GLU A 42 -14.64 -3.87 8.75
N LEU A 43 -14.31 -2.81 8.01
CA LEU A 43 -13.15 -1.97 8.29
C LEU A 43 -13.59 -0.75 9.12
N PRO A 44 -12.83 -0.35 10.14
CA PRO A 44 -13.07 0.89 10.86
C PRO A 44 -13.04 2.07 9.86
N ASP A 45 -13.99 2.99 9.99
CA ASP A 45 -14.07 4.26 9.24
C ASP A 45 -14.15 4.14 7.70
N GLY A 46 -14.50 2.97 7.16
CA GLY A 46 -14.60 2.75 5.72
C GLY A 46 -13.27 2.74 4.96
N VAL A 47 -12.13 2.72 5.67
CA VAL A 47 -10.81 2.68 5.07
C VAL A 47 -10.49 1.27 4.58
N LEU A 48 -10.20 1.14 3.28
CA LEU A 48 -9.81 -0.13 2.69
C LEU A 48 -8.32 -0.44 2.98
N LEU A 49 -8.02 -1.72 3.18
CA LEU A 49 -6.67 -2.20 3.39
C LEU A 49 -6.17 -3.03 2.19
N PRO A 50 -4.86 -2.99 1.90
CA PRO A 50 -4.28 -3.88 0.90
C PRO A 50 -4.50 -5.36 1.22
N PRO A 51 -4.73 -6.23 0.21
CA PRO A 51 -4.95 -7.66 0.40
C PRO A 51 -3.66 -8.45 0.71
N PHE A 52 -2.62 -7.76 1.15
CA PHE A 52 -1.33 -8.31 1.60
C PHE A 52 -0.54 -7.29 2.42
N ALA A 53 0.50 -7.76 3.12
CA ALA A 53 1.48 -6.86 3.72
C ALA A 53 2.48 -6.37 2.66
N TYR A 54 2.73 -5.06 2.61
CA TYR A 54 3.73 -4.47 1.72
C TYR A 54 4.79 -3.72 2.52
N PHE A 55 6.07 -3.96 2.20
CA PHE A 55 7.17 -3.26 2.88
C PHE A 55 7.12 -1.77 2.59
N GLY A 56 7.24 -0.94 3.61
CA GLY A 56 7.10 0.52 3.47
C GLY A 56 5.66 1.00 3.27
N GLY A 57 4.67 0.10 3.24
CA GLY A 57 3.26 0.47 3.08
C GLY A 57 2.79 1.44 4.17
N LYS A 58 1.95 2.39 3.78
CA LYS A 58 1.49 3.51 4.61
C LYS A 58 0.19 3.25 5.36
N SER A 59 -0.30 2.00 5.42
CA SER A 59 -1.65 1.67 5.94
C SER A 59 -1.96 2.27 7.32
N ARG A 60 -0.95 2.48 8.18
CA ARG A 60 -1.14 3.07 9.51
C ARG A 60 -1.26 4.59 9.53
N VAL A 61 -0.70 5.25 8.53
CA VAL A 61 -0.65 6.73 8.43
C VAL A 61 -1.41 7.25 7.22
N ALA A 62 -1.96 6.36 6.40
CA ALA A 62 -2.64 6.71 5.16
C ALA A 62 -3.77 7.71 5.37
N SER A 63 -4.64 7.52 6.37
CA SER A 63 -5.71 8.46 6.69
C SER A 63 -5.20 9.85 7.13
N GLN A 64 -4.03 9.90 7.78
CA GLN A 64 -3.40 11.18 8.15
C GLN A 64 -2.82 11.86 6.90
N ILE A 65 -2.14 11.09 6.01
CA ILE A 65 -1.64 11.60 4.74
C ILE A 65 -2.78 12.16 3.90
N VAL A 66 -3.87 11.39 3.74
CA VAL A 66 -5.03 11.79 2.93
C VAL A 66 -5.63 13.13 3.36
N ARG A 67 -5.72 13.39 4.67
CA ARG A 67 -6.25 14.65 5.21
C ARG A 67 -5.38 15.86 4.84
N LEU A 68 -4.09 15.66 4.63
CA LEU A 68 -3.12 16.71 4.30
C LEU A 68 -3.00 16.97 2.79
N LEU A 69 -3.50 16.06 1.93
CA LEU A 69 -3.35 16.19 0.49
C LEU A 69 -4.02 17.46 -0.03
N PRO A 70 -3.36 18.28 -0.86
CA PRO A 70 -3.97 19.39 -1.58
C PRO A 70 -5.18 18.96 -2.42
N ASP A 71 -6.09 19.89 -2.72
CA ASP A 71 -7.24 19.62 -3.60
C ASP A 71 -6.78 19.25 -5.01
N HIS A 72 -7.47 18.28 -5.62
CA HIS A 72 -7.11 17.76 -6.94
C HIS A 72 -8.31 17.06 -7.61
N GLU A 73 -8.28 17.02 -8.93
CA GLU A 73 -9.25 16.29 -9.77
C GLU A 73 -8.64 15.03 -10.38
N HIS A 74 -7.31 14.96 -10.46
CA HIS A 74 -6.57 13.79 -10.90
C HIS A 74 -5.54 13.39 -9.85
N TYR A 75 -5.70 12.20 -9.26
CA TYR A 75 -4.75 11.63 -8.31
C TYR A 75 -3.79 10.65 -9.00
N VAL A 76 -2.49 10.79 -8.78
CA VAL A 76 -1.47 9.95 -9.40
C VAL A 76 -0.48 9.42 -8.36
N GLU A 77 -0.27 8.10 -8.31
CA GLU A 77 0.80 7.44 -7.53
C GLU A 77 1.88 6.87 -8.46
N PRO A 78 3.01 7.56 -8.71
CA PRO A 78 4.11 7.04 -9.52
C PRO A 78 4.83 5.82 -8.92
N PHE A 79 4.69 5.59 -7.60
CA PHE A 79 5.26 4.49 -6.83
C PHE A 79 4.15 3.88 -5.96
N CYS A 80 3.23 3.16 -6.56
CA CYS A 80 1.99 2.78 -5.86
C CYS A 80 2.16 1.65 -4.84
N GLY A 81 3.12 0.73 -5.04
CA GLY A 81 3.36 -0.37 -4.12
C GLY A 81 2.09 -1.08 -3.67
N GLY A 82 1.80 -1.00 -2.37
CA GLY A 82 0.60 -1.60 -1.74
C GLY A 82 -0.66 -0.74 -1.81
N LEU A 83 -0.70 0.37 -2.54
CA LEU A 83 -1.86 1.27 -2.72
C LEU A 83 -2.45 1.84 -1.42
N SER A 84 -1.69 1.91 -0.34
CA SER A 84 -2.26 2.25 0.98
C SER A 84 -2.92 3.63 1.01
N VAL A 85 -2.40 4.64 0.28
CA VAL A 85 -2.95 5.99 0.28
C VAL A 85 -4.17 6.08 -0.64
N LEU A 86 -4.12 5.50 -1.84
CA LEU A 86 -5.29 5.40 -2.72
C LEU A 86 -6.47 4.73 -2.02
N LEU A 87 -6.22 3.62 -1.31
CA LEU A 87 -7.27 2.84 -0.65
C LEU A 87 -7.88 3.55 0.57
N ALA A 88 -7.14 4.47 1.19
CA ALA A 88 -7.64 5.27 2.31
C ALA A 88 -8.35 6.56 1.86
N LYS A 89 -8.25 6.92 0.59
CA LYS A 89 -8.73 8.15 0.02
C LYS A 89 -10.10 7.97 -0.66
N SER A 90 -10.98 8.97 -0.57
CA SER A 90 -12.16 9.04 -1.43
C SER A 90 -11.74 9.17 -2.90
N SER A 91 -12.50 8.54 -3.80
CA SER A 91 -12.24 8.63 -5.24
C SER A 91 -12.42 10.06 -5.75
N VAL A 92 -11.63 10.41 -6.76
CA VAL A 92 -11.75 11.64 -7.55
C VAL A 92 -12.03 11.27 -9.01
N PRO A 93 -12.38 12.22 -9.88
CA PRO A 93 -12.76 11.93 -11.27
C PRO A 93 -11.74 11.12 -12.04
N PHE A 94 -10.44 11.36 -11.82
CA PHE A 94 -9.36 10.63 -12.46
C PHE A 94 -8.37 10.11 -11.42
N GLU A 95 -8.00 8.84 -11.52
CA GLU A 95 -7.01 8.22 -10.64
C GLU A 95 -6.10 7.30 -11.46
N THR A 96 -4.80 7.45 -11.28
CA THR A 96 -3.77 6.67 -11.98
C THR A 96 -2.75 6.16 -10.98
N VAL A 97 -2.44 4.88 -11.05
CA VAL A 97 -1.39 4.27 -10.22
C VAL A 97 -0.37 3.56 -11.08
N ASN A 98 0.87 3.61 -10.66
CA ASN A 98 2.00 3.05 -11.39
C ASN A 98 2.98 2.39 -10.43
N ASP A 99 3.55 1.28 -10.87
CA ASP A 99 4.76 0.72 -10.27
C ASP A 99 5.63 0.12 -11.38
N LEU A 100 6.93 0.16 -11.18
CA LEU A 100 7.89 -0.44 -12.12
C LEU A 100 7.94 -1.97 -12.01
N ASP A 101 7.41 -2.56 -10.92
CA ASP A 101 7.31 -4.00 -10.76
C ASP A 101 6.11 -4.56 -11.53
N GLY A 102 6.38 -5.11 -12.72
CA GLY A 102 5.36 -5.68 -13.59
C GLY A 102 4.58 -6.84 -12.96
N ASP A 103 5.16 -7.61 -12.03
CA ASP A 103 4.43 -8.66 -11.32
C ASP A 103 3.42 -8.07 -10.32
N LEU A 104 3.78 -6.98 -9.65
CA LEU A 104 2.88 -6.26 -8.76
C LEU A 104 1.73 -5.62 -9.55
N MET A 105 2.03 -4.98 -10.68
CA MET A 105 0.99 -4.38 -11.54
C MET A 105 0.11 -5.45 -12.19
N LEU A 106 0.65 -6.62 -12.52
CA LEU A 106 -0.14 -7.78 -12.92
C LEU A 106 -1.12 -8.22 -11.81
N PHE A 107 -0.66 -8.29 -10.56
CA PHE A 107 -1.53 -8.62 -9.41
C PHE A 107 -2.69 -7.62 -9.31
N TRP A 108 -2.43 -6.30 -9.37
CA TRP A 108 -3.47 -5.28 -9.30
C TRP A 108 -4.45 -5.36 -10.48
N ARG A 109 -3.95 -5.65 -11.69
CA ARG A 109 -4.80 -5.89 -12.86
C ARG A 109 -5.70 -7.12 -12.67
N MET A 110 -5.14 -8.25 -12.22
CA MET A 110 -5.91 -9.46 -11.98
C MET A 110 -6.95 -9.28 -10.87
N LEU A 111 -6.61 -8.53 -9.81
CA LEU A 111 -7.53 -8.21 -8.74
C LEU A 111 -8.70 -7.35 -9.25
N ARG A 112 -8.44 -6.35 -10.10
CA ARG A 112 -9.48 -5.47 -10.67
C ARG A 112 -10.37 -6.21 -11.69
N ASP A 113 -9.75 -6.94 -12.61
CA ASP A 113 -10.45 -7.48 -13.79
C ASP A 113 -11.05 -8.87 -13.53
N PHE A 114 -10.45 -9.68 -12.64
CA PHE A 114 -10.82 -11.05 -12.31
C PHE A 114 -10.86 -11.32 -10.80
N PRO A 115 -11.58 -10.48 -10.00
CA PRO A 115 -11.54 -10.56 -8.54
C PRO A 115 -11.99 -11.90 -7.99
N ALA A 116 -13.05 -12.50 -8.56
CA ALA A 116 -13.58 -13.78 -8.09
C ALA A 116 -12.59 -14.95 -8.31
N ASP A 117 -11.89 -14.97 -9.44
CA ASP A 117 -10.90 -15.99 -9.73
C ASP A 117 -9.68 -15.84 -8.81
N LEU A 118 -9.19 -14.61 -8.63
CA LEU A 118 -8.06 -14.34 -7.75
C LEU A 118 -8.41 -14.67 -6.29
N GLU A 119 -9.57 -14.24 -5.80
CA GLU A 119 -10.04 -14.57 -4.47
C GLU A 119 -10.10 -16.08 -4.26
N ARG A 120 -10.70 -16.82 -5.20
CA ARG A 120 -10.82 -18.27 -5.13
C ARG A 120 -9.45 -18.96 -5.01
N VAL A 121 -8.47 -18.59 -5.83
CA VAL A 121 -7.14 -19.23 -5.75
C VAL A 121 -6.39 -18.84 -4.47
N CYS A 122 -6.58 -17.61 -3.97
CA CYS A 122 -5.99 -17.16 -2.70
C CYS A 122 -6.62 -17.89 -1.50
N VAL A 123 -7.96 -18.07 -1.47
CA VAL A 123 -8.66 -18.87 -0.42
C VAL A 123 -8.15 -20.30 -0.37
N LEU A 124 -7.97 -20.92 -1.54
CA LEU A 124 -7.50 -22.32 -1.65
C LEU A 124 -6.00 -22.48 -1.36
N THR A 125 -5.26 -21.39 -1.25
CA THR A 125 -3.82 -21.43 -0.99
C THR A 125 -3.54 -21.58 0.50
N PRO A 126 -2.94 -22.71 0.95
CA PRO A 126 -2.66 -22.92 2.36
C PRO A 126 -1.52 -22.03 2.87
N HIS A 127 -1.52 -21.76 4.19
CA HIS A 127 -0.32 -21.25 4.85
C HIS A 127 0.73 -22.38 4.90
N SER A 128 1.67 -22.37 3.95
CA SER A 128 2.64 -23.43 3.78
C SER A 128 3.99 -22.90 3.36
N ARG A 129 5.06 -23.43 4.00
CA ARG A 129 6.44 -23.15 3.58
C ARG A 129 6.71 -23.64 2.15
N GLY A 130 6.12 -24.79 1.77
CA GLY A 130 6.23 -25.33 0.42
C GLY A 130 5.64 -24.38 -0.62
N GLU A 131 4.42 -23.84 -0.37
CA GLU A 131 3.79 -22.82 -1.23
C GLU A 131 4.65 -21.56 -1.35
N TYR A 132 5.19 -21.08 -0.22
CA TYR A 132 6.04 -19.90 -0.22
C TYR A 132 7.32 -20.08 -1.04
N VAL A 133 7.93 -21.25 -0.98
CA VAL A 133 9.14 -21.60 -1.76
C VAL A 133 8.77 -21.75 -3.24
N ALA A 134 7.69 -22.46 -3.56
CA ALA A 134 7.23 -22.66 -4.93
C ALA A 134 6.86 -21.33 -5.60
N ALA A 135 6.23 -20.42 -4.87
CA ALA A 135 5.87 -19.08 -5.37
C ALA A 135 7.09 -18.19 -5.71
N ALA A 136 8.29 -18.57 -5.29
CA ALA A 136 9.53 -17.86 -5.64
C ALA A 136 10.14 -18.33 -6.97
N GLN A 137 9.69 -19.47 -7.50
CA GLN A 137 10.25 -20.05 -8.71
C GLN A 137 9.79 -19.24 -9.93
N VAL A 138 10.75 -18.90 -10.78
CA VAL A 138 10.47 -18.32 -12.10
C VAL A 138 10.16 -19.50 -13.03
N GLY A 139 8.95 -19.56 -13.54
CA GLY A 139 8.51 -20.58 -14.48
C GLY A 139 7.35 -20.07 -15.32
N ASP A 140 7.11 -20.72 -16.43
CA ASP A 140 5.95 -20.41 -17.29
C ASP A 140 4.66 -20.77 -16.54
N CYS A 141 3.79 -19.77 -16.36
CA CYS A 141 2.50 -19.92 -15.73
C CYS A 141 1.56 -18.82 -16.26
N ASP A 142 0.26 -19.06 -16.16
CA ASP A 142 -0.74 -18.06 -16.54
C ASP A 142 -0.74 -16.85 -15.58
N ASP A 143 -1.43 -15.80 -15.99
CA ASP A 143 -1.51 -14.54 -15.24
C ASP A 143 -2.15 -14.70 -13.86
N LEU A 144 -3.12 -15.61 -13.71
CA LEU A 144 -3.79 -15.87 -12.44
C LEU A 144 -2.85 -16.54 -11.44
N GLU A 145 -2.13 -17.58 -11.87
CA GLU A 145 -1.13 -18.25 -11.03
C GLU A 145 0.03 -17.30 -10.68
N ARG A 146 0.45 -16.46 -11.63
CA ARG A 146 1.49 -15.45 -11.39
C ARG A 146 1.04 -14.42 -10.35
N ALA A 147 -0.19 -13.93 -10.42
CA ALA A 147 -0.79 -13.05 -9.42
C ALA A 147 -0.90 -13.74 -8.04
N ARG A 148 -1.34 -15.02 -8.00
CA ARG A 148 -1.37 -15.82 -6.78
C ARG A 148 0.02 -15.94 -6.15
N ARG A 149 1.06 -16.17 -6.93
CA ARG A 149 2.46 -16.23 -6.44
C ARG A 149 2.92 -14.90 -5.83
N VAL A 150 2.57 -13.76 -6.44
CA VAL A 150 2.82 -12.43 -5.86
C VAL A 150 2.16 -12.33 -4.50
N TRP A 151 0.87 -12.68 -4.42
CA TRP A 151 0.12 -12.66 -3.16
C TRP A 151 0.75 -13.55 -2.09
N VAL A 152 1.12 -14.79 -2.42
CA VAL A 152 1.80 -15.71 -1.49
C VAL A 152 3.10 -15.12 -0.96
N ARG A 153 3.91 -14.53 -1.83
CA ARG A 153 5.19 -13.92 -1.46
C ARG A 153 5.02 -12.75 -0.51
N LEU A 154 4.05 -11.89 -0.73
CA LEU A 154 3.79 -10.70 0.08
C LEU A 154 3.05 -11.05 1.38
N SER A 155 2.03 -11.91 1.32
CA SER A 155 1.20 -12.25 2.48
C SER A 155 1.87 -13.23 3.45
N GLN A 156 2.60 -14.24 2.93
CA GLN A 156 3.27 -15.26 3.74
C GLN A 156 4.76 -14.96 3.99
N GLY A 157 5.33 -13.95 3.33
CA GLY A 157 6.70 -13.51 3.56
C GLY A 157 6.86 -12.66 4.83
N ARG A 158 8.06 -12.66 5.41
CA ARG A 158 8.40 -11.74 6.50
C ARG A 158 8.47 -10.31 5.95
N ALA A 159 7.98 -9.35 6.72
CA ALA A 159 8.04 -7.92 6.41
C ALA A 159 7.37 -7.48 5.09
N GLY A 160 6.58 -8.33 4.41
CA GLY A 160 5.93 -7.94 3.15
C GLY A 160 6.90 -7.57 2.01
N GLY A 161 8.11 -8.13 2.03
CA GLY A 161 9.12 -7.86 1.00
C GLY A 161 8.94 -8.72 -0.23
N GLN A 162 9.16 -8.14 -1.41
CA GLN A 162 9.09 -8.82 -2.70
C GLN A 162 10.27 -9.79 -2.92
N ARG A 163 11.44 -9.51 -2.34
CA ARG A 163 12.60 -10.42 -2.34
C ARG A 163 12.56 -11.34 -1.13
N GLY A 164 13.24 -12.47 -1.21
CA GLY A 164 13.19 -13.56 -0.22
C GLY A 164 13.52 -13.15 1.20
N THR A 165 12.53 -12.66 1.93
CA THR A 165 12.63 -12.26 3.35
C THR A 165 12.45 -13.44 4.32
N GLY A 166 12.16 -14.63 3.79
CA GLY A 166 11.85 -15.85 4.53
C GLY A 166 10.34 -15.99 4.83
N TRP A 167 9.92 -17.22 5.05
CA TRP A 167 8.53 -17.55 5.36
C TRP A 167 8.16 -17.10 6.78
N ARG A 168 7.02 -16.44 6.93
CA ARG A 168 6.50 -15.98 8.22
C ARG A 168 5.77 -17.12 8.93
N HIS A 169 6.19 -17.42 10.14
CA HIS A 169 5.52 -18.37 11.03
C HIS A 169 5.70 -17.92 12.48
N HIS A 170 4.82 -18.36 13.34
CA HIS A 170 4.89 -18.11 14.78
C HIS A 170 5.26 -19.42 15.48
N VAL A 171 6.20 -19.35 16.40
CA VAL A 171 6.62 -20.47 17.26
C VAL A 171 6.05 -20.28 18.66
N ASP A 172 5.95 -19.05 19.13
CA ASP A 172 5.43 -18.71 20.44
C ASP A 172 3.94 -18.32 20.35
N PRO A 173 3.03 -19.08 20.99
CA PRO A 173 1.61 -18.73 21.05
C PRO A 173 1.33 -17.39 21.74
N GLY A 174 2.22 -16.95 22.65
CA GLY A 174 2.08 -15.65 23.35
C GLY A 174 2.53 -14.45 22.52
N GLY A 175 3.23 -14.68 21.42
CA GLY A 175 3.81 -13.61 20.60
C GLY A 175 2.86 -12.97 19.59
N SER A 176 1.65 -13.48 19.40
CA SER A 176 0.64 -12.92 18.49
C SER A 176 -0.75 -13.41 18.86
N THR A 177 -1.70 -12.50 18.89
CA THR A 177 -3.12 -12.81 19.14
C THR A 177 -3.81 -13.47 17.95
N GLN A 178 -3.18 -13.48 16.76
CA GLN A 178 -3.76 -13.97 15.51
C GLN A 178 -2.82 -14.91 14.77
N GLY A 179 -3.28 -16.14 14.48
CA GLY A 179 -2.57 -17.10 13.65
C GLY A 179 -2.47 -16.65 12.19
N MET A 180 -1.45 -17.14 11.48
CA MET A 180 -1.27 -16.83 10.05
C MET A 180 -2.45 -17.22 9.16
N PRO A 181 -3.11 -18.38 9.33
CA PRO A 181 -4.29 -18.71 8.53
C PRO A 181 -5.43 -17.67 8.66
N SER A 182 -5.71 -17.19 9.87
CA SER A 182 -6.71 -16.16 10.11
C SER A 182 -6.31 -14.82 9.45
N ARG A 183 -5.03 -14.44 9.52
CA ARG A 183 -4.51 -13.26 8.83
C ARG A 183 -4.65 -13.35 7.32
N LEU A 184 -4.38 -14.52 6.73
CA LEU A 184 -4.57 -14.75 5.30
C LEU A 184 -6.04 -14.61 4.90
N GLY A 185 -6.96 -15.13 5.73
CA GLY A 185 -8.40 -14.92 5.55
C GLY A 185 -8.77 -13.44 5.52
N GLY A 186 -8.23 -12.64 6.44
CA GLY A 186 -8.40 -11.18 6.42
C GLY A 186 -7.92 -10.51 5.13
N TYR A 187 -6.75 -10.92 4.61
CA TYR A 187 -6.26 -10.41 3.33
C TYR A 187 -7.17 -10.78 2.16
N VAL A 188 -7.66 -12.02 2.13
CA VAL A 188 -8.59 -12.45 1.08
C VAL A 188 -9.89 -11.65 1.13
N GLY A 189 -10.42 -11.37 2.33
CA GLY A 189 -11.62 -10.56 2.50
C GLY A 189 -11.51 -9.12 1.98
N CYS A 190 -10.29 -8.62 1.77
CA CYS A 190 -10.07 -7.30 1.15
C CYS A 190 -10.18 -7.33 -0.39
N VAL A 191 -10.15 -8.50 -1.05
CA VAL A 191 -10.07 -8.57 -2.52
C VAL A 191 -11.27 -7.92 -3.19
N GLY A 192 -12.49 -8.29 -2.82
CA GLY A 192 -13.71 -7.73 -3.40
C GLY A 192 -13.83 -6.21 -3.24
N PRO A 193 -13.78 -5.68 -2.00
CA PRO A 193 -13.85 -4.23 -1.77
C PRO A 193 -12.75 -3.43 -2.48
N VAL A 194 -11.53 -3.98 -2.55
CA VAL A 194 -10.43 -3.34 -3.28
C VAL A 194 -10.64 -3.40 -4.79
N ALA A 195 -11.21 -4.47 -5.33
CA ALA A 195 -11.56 -4.56 -6.74
C ALA A 195 -12.61 -3.50 -7.14
N ASP A 196 -13.64 -3.34 -6.33
CA ASP A 196 -14.65 -2.28 -6.54
C ASP A 196 -14.00 -0.89 -6.51
N ARG A 197 -13.06 -0.65 -5.58
CA ARG A 197 -12.31 0.62 -5.49
C ARG A 197 -11.44 0.88 -6.71
N LEU A 198 -10.85 -0.16 -7.30
CA LEU A 198 -9.96 -0.06 -8.46
C LEU A 198 -10.69 -0.01 -9.81
N ALA A 199 -12.00 -0.22 -9.86
CA ALA A 199 -12.76 -0.35 -11.12
C ALA A 199 -12.57 0.85 -12.08
N ASN A 200 -12.38 2.06 -11.53
CA ASN A 200 -12.18 3.29 -12.30
C ASN A 200 -10.74 3.84 -12.22
N VAL A 201 -9.77 3.04 -11.75
CA VAL A 201 -8.37 3.45 -11.60
C VAL A 201 -7.57 2.98 -12.82
N SER A 202 -6.82 3.89 -13.42
CA SER A 202 -5.86 3.58 -14.48
C SER A 202 -4.62 2.91 -13.91
N LEU A 203 -4.18 1.80 -14.50
CA LEU A 203 -2.99 1.06 -14.10
C LEU A 203 -1.90 1.26 -15.15
N GLU A 204 -0.75 1.82 -14.74
CA GLU A 204 0.44 2.00 -15.57
C GLU A 204 1.56 1.08 -15.06
N CYS A 205 2.53 0.77 -15.93
CA CYS A 205 3.72 0.01 -15.55
C CYS A 205 4.92 0.55 -16.34
N MET A 206 5.46 1.68 -15.89
CA MET A 206 6.55 2.38 -16.55
C MET A 206 7.48 3.07 -15.54
N PRO A 207 8.64 3.58 -15.95
CA PRO A 207 9.51 4.37 -15.09
C PRO A 207 8.77 5.56 -14.46
N ALA A 208 8.90 5.74 -13.15
CA ALA A 208 8.18 6.80 -12.42
C ALA A 208 8.46 8.21 -12.95
N LEU A 209 9.68 8.47 -13.46
CA LEU A 209 10.01 9.77 -14.06
C LEU A 209 9.20 10.05 -15.33
N GLU A 210 8.85 9.02 -16.10
CA GLU A 210 7.99 9.16 -17.28
C GLU A 210 6.55 9.45 -16.86
N VAL A 211 6.05 8.81 -15.79
CA VAL A 211 4.75 9.12 -15.19
C VAL A 211 4.70 10.57 -14.71
N ILE A 212 5.74 11.01 -13.99
CA ILE A 212 5.85 12.38 -13.49
C ILE A 212 5.86 13.38 -14.66
N ALA A 213 6.64 13.14 -15.71
CA ALA A 213 6.69 14.00 -16.88
C ALA A 213 5.32 14.08 -17.58
N LYS A 214 4.60 12.97 -17.67
CA LYS A 214 3.29 12.87 -18.34
C LYS A 214 2.18 13.60 -17.57
N TYR A 215 2.07 13.36 -16.27
CA TYR A 215 0.97 13.86 -15.45
C TYR A 215 1.31 15.13 -14.67
N GLY A 216 2.59 15.42 -14.46
CA GLY A 216 3.06 16.60 -13.73
C GLY A 216 2.80 17.94 -14.43
N ALA A 217 2.52 17.91 -15.73
CA ALA A 217 2.14 19.11 -16.49
C ALA A 217 0.69 19.57 -16.26
N GLU A 218 -0.16 18.72 -15.66
CA GLU A 218 -1.58 19.00 -15.45
C GLU A 218 -1.81 19.71 -14.10
N PRO A 219 -2.24 21.00 -14.09
CA PRO A 219 -2.37 21.76 -12.84
C PRO A 219 -3.42 21.23 -11.86
N SER A 220 -4.44 20.52 -12.35
CA SER A 220 -5.48 19.88 -11.52
C SER A 220 -5.06 18.53 -10.95
N ALA A 221 -3.86 18.03 -11.30
CA ALA A 221 -3.34 16.78 -10.80
C ALA A 221 -2.61 16.95 -9.45
N LEU A 222 -2.61 15.86 -8.69
CA LEU A 222 -1.78 15.65 -7.51
C LEU A 222 -0.95 14.38 -7.71
N LEU A 223 0.37 14.51 -7.65
CA LEU A 223 1.30 13.39 -7.65
C LEU A 223 1.69 13.07 -6.20
N TYR A 224 1.32 11.89 -5.70
CA TYR A 224 1.81 11.36 -4.43
C TYR A 224 2.99 10.42 -4.67
N CYS A 225 4.18 10.87 -4.33
CA CYS A 225 5.44 10.15 -4.56
C CYS A 225 5.94 9.52 -3.25
N ASP A 226 5.89 8.19 -3.16
CA ASP A 226 6.45 7.38 -2.06
C ASP A 226 7.57 6.46 -2.61
N PRO A 227 8.73 7.04 -3.01
CA PRO A 227 9.79 6.27 -3.61
C PRO A 227 10.43 5.31 -2.61
N PRO A 228 11.06 4.20 -3.06
CA PRO A 228 11.91 3.39 -2.20
C PRO A 228 12.95 4.26 -1.49
N TYR A 229 12.98 4.24 -0.15
CA TYR A 229 13.76 5.19 0.64
C TYR A 229 15.27 5.02 0.46
N LEU A 230 15.99 6.14 0.62
CA LEU A 230 17.43 6.23 0.59
C LEU A 230 18.08 5.16 1.48
N GLY A 231 19.12 4.49 0.97
CA GLY A 231 19.77 3.38 1.67
C GLY A 231 20.30 3.75 3.07
N SER A 232 20.80 4.97 3.24
CA SER A 232 21.30 5.49 4.53
C SER A 232 20.19 5.79 5.55
N ALA A 233 18.95 6.00 5.09
CA ALA A 233 17.80 6.27 5.95
C ALA A 233 17.09 4.98 6.42
N ARG A 234 17.49 3.81 5.92
CA ARG A 234 16.88 2.51 6.27
C ARG A 234 17.64 1.84 7.42
N THR A 235 16.90 1.19 8.32
CA THR A 235 17.48 0.32 9.37
C THR A 235 18.05 -0.98 8.81
N SER A 236 17.55 -1.47 7.67
CA SER A 236 18.03 -2.68 7.00
C SER A 236 18.66 -2.36 5.66
N GLN A 237 19.89 -2.85 5.47
CA GLN A 237 20.64 -2.75 4.21
C GLN A 237 20.18 -3.77 3.16
N ASN A 238 19.27 -4.68 3.51
CA ASN A 238 18.82 -5.74 2.60
C ASN A 238 17.97 -5.17 1.45
N ASN A 239 18.11 -5.77 0.27
CA ASN A 239 17.24 -5.51 -0.87
C ASN A 239 15.86 -6.10 -0.59
N VAL A 240 14.87 -5.26 -0.36
CA VAL A 240 13.50 -5.66 -0.03
C VAL A 240 12.58 -5.49 -1.23
N TYR A 241 12.80 -4.44 -2.01
CA TYR A 241 12.09 -4.19 -3.27
C TYR A 241 12.80 -4.88 -4.44
N ARG A 242 12.06 -5.21 -5.50
CA ARG A 242 12.65 -5.62 -6.78
C ARG A 242 13.34 -4.45 -7.47
N GLN A 243 12.76 -3.26 -7.38
CA GLN A 243 13.28 -2.00 -7.90
C GLN A 243 13.68 -1.11 -6.71
N GLU A 244 14.96 -0.92 -6.53
CA GLU A 244 15.52 -0.17 -5.40
C GLU A 244 16.00 1.22 -5.86
N MET A 245 15.80 2.22 -5.00
CA MET A 245 16.33 3.59 -5.17
C MET A 245 17.30 3.96 -4.04
N LYS A 246 18.36 3.18 -3.86
CA LYS A 246 19.31 3.37 -2.73
C LYS A 246 20.29 4.51 -2.94
N MET A 247 20.52 4.89 -4.18
CA MET A 247 21.58 5.85 -4.55
C MET A 247 21.07 7.29 -4.48
N PRO A 248 21.83 8.22 -3.86
CA PRO A 248 21.45 9.63 -3.78
C PRO A 248 21.14 10.28 -5.14
N GLY A 249 21.81 9.84 -6.21
CA GLY A 249 21.59 10.35 -7.58
C GLY A 249 20.17 10.11 -8.08
N GLN A 250 19.55 8.97 -7.75
CA GLN A 250 18.18 8.65 -8.15
C GLN A 250 17.17 9.60 -7.50
N HIS A 251 17.41 9.95 -6.22
CA HIS A 251 16.56 10.90 -5.49
C HIS A 251 16.74 12.33 -5.97
N ARG A 252 17.93 12.71 -6.47
CA ARG A 252 18.14 14.01 -7.13
C ARG A 252 17.36 14.10 -8.44
N LEU A 253 17.44 13.06 -9.30
CA LEU A 253 16.65 13.02 -10.52
C LEU A 253 15.13 13.09 -10.25
N LEU A 254 14.66 12.42 -9.21
CA LEU A 254 13.27 12.55 -8.79
C LEU A 254 12.94 14.00 -8.39
N ALA A 255 13.77 14.62 -7.55
CA ALA A 255 13.56 16.00 -7.09
C ALA A 255 13.58 17.00 -8.25
N GLU A 256 14.49 16.83 -9.22
CA GLU A 256 14.52 17.62 -10.45
C GLU A 256 13.24 17.44 -11.27
N ALA A 257 12.77 16.21 -11.46
CA ALA A 257 11.56 15.93 -12.22
C ALA A 257 10.29 16.52 -11.60
N VAL A 258 10.19 16.56 -10.26
CA VAL A 258 8.99 17.11 -9.58
C VAL A 258 9.06 18.61 -9.36
N ALA A 259 10.26 19.24 -9.46
CA ALA A 259 10.43 20.67 -9.25
C ALA A 259 9.69 21.52 -10.30
N ASP A 260 9.61 21.04 -11.54
CA ASP A 260 9.02 21.74 -12.67
C ASP A 260 7.53 21.38 -12.91
N CYS A 261 6.93 20.57 -12.01
CA CYS A 261 5.54 20.16 -12.16
C CYS A 261 4.57 21.36 -11.94
N ALA A 262 3.62 21.53 -12.85
CA ALA A 262 2.45 22.39 -12.66
C ALA A 262 1.46 21.77 -11.66
N ALA A 263 1.43 20.45 -11.57
CA ALA A 263 0.66 19.66 -10.62
C ALA A 263 1.06 19.94 -9.16
N ALA A 264 0.14 19.70 -8.23
CA ALA A 264 0.50 19.54 -6.84
C ALA A 264 1.36 18.27 -6.68
N VAL A 265 2.41 18.33 -5.87
CA VAL A 265 3.29 17.18 -5.59
C VAL A 265 3.44 17.03 -4.08
N VAL A 266 3.25 15.81 -3.60
CA VAL A 266 3.57 15.42 -2.22
C VAL A 266 4.57 14.27 -2.27
N VAL A 267 5.73 14.45 -1.64
CA VAL A 267 6.77 13.42 -1.53
C VAL A 267 6.82 12.93 -0.09
N SER A 268 6.78 11.61 0.13
CA SER A 268 6.95 11.01 1.44
C SER A 268 8.34 10.39 1.62
N GLY A 269 8.84 10.39 2.86
CA GLY A 269 10.15 9.81 3.18
C GLY A 269 10.56 10.01 4.62
N TYR A 270 11.78 9.58 4.94
CA TYR A 270 12.40 9.85 6.24
C TYR A 270 13.27 11.09 6.19
N ALA A 271 13.35 11.79 7.33
CA ALA A 271 14.25 12.92 7.50
C ALA A 271 15.68 12.56 7.07
N SER A 272 16.26 13.38 6.24
CA SER A 272 17.67 13.28 5.85
C SER A 272 18.19 14.62 5.35
N ALA A 273 19.47 14.90 5.62
CA ALA A 273 20.13 16.10 5.12
C ALA A 273 20.09 16.24 3.59
N LEU A 274 19.91 15.13 2.86
CA LEU A 274 19.72 15.16 1.41
C LEU A 274 18.33 15.71 1.07
N TYR A 275 17.26 15.16 1.66
CA TYR A 275 15.89 15.56 1.38
C TYR A 275 15.61 17.00 1.84
N ASP A 276 16.16 17.42 2.99
CA ASP A 276 16.03 18.79 3.47
C ASP A 276 16.66 19.81 2.47
N ARG A 277 17.71 19.42 1.74
CA ARG A 277 18.26 20.24 0.67
C ARG A 277 17.47 20.16 -0.65
N LEU A 278 17.03 18.95 -1.05
CA LEU A 278 16.31 18.74 -2.31
C LEU A 278 14.95 19.43 -2.32
N TYR A 279 14.27 19.45 -1.17
CA TYR A 279 12.94 20.03 -1.02
C TYR A 279 12.97 21.32 -0.17
N ALA A 280 14.11 22.04 -0.16
CA ALA A 280 14.22 23.33 0.50
C ALA A 280 13.20 24.34 -0.07
N GLY A 281 12.44 24.98 0.83
CA GLY A 281 11.35 25.88 0.44
C GLY A 281 10.01 25.22 0.15
N TRP A 282 9.93 23.90 0.21
CA TRP A 282 8.67 23.17 0.14
C TRP A 282 7.99 23.14 1.54
N TRP A 283 6.66 23.03 1.56
CA TRP A 283 5.89 22.80 2.76
C TRP A 283 6.30 21.43 3.34
N ARG A 284 6.49 21.37 4.68
CA ARG A 284 6.97 20.17 5.37
C ARG A 284 6.07 19.83 6.53
N ARG A 285 5.64 18.56 6.62
CA ARG A 285 4.85 18.00 7.72
C ARG A 285 5.50 16.73 8.26
N GLU A 286 5.39 16.55 9.56
CA GLU A 286 5.79 15.34 10.25
C GLU A 286 4.56 14.56 10.69
N ILE A 287 4.57 13.25 10.44
CA ILE A 287 3.54 12.31 10.85
C ILE A 287 4.19 11.28 11.75
N GLU A 288 3.73 11.17 13.00
CA GLU A 288 4.20 10.13 13.90
C GLU A 288 3.65 8.77 13.45
N ALA A 289 4.56 7.86 13.12
CA ALA A 289 4.24 6.49 12.76
C ALA A 289 4.80 5.53 13.80
N SER A 290 3.95 4.72 14.40
CA SER A 290 4.42 3.61 15.24
C SER A 290 4.72 2.40 14.35
N THR A 291 5.98 1.96 14.30
CA THR A 291 6.35 0.73 13.59
C THR A 291 6.55 -0.40 14.58
N GLY A 292 5.63 -1.37 14.58
CA GLY A 292 5.82 -2.64 15.27
C GLY A 292 6.39 -3.69 14.31
N GLN A 293 7.70 -3.90 14.30
CA GLN A 293 8.32 -5.08 13.70
C GLN A 293 9.18 -5.76 14.77
N GLY A 294 8.72 -6.92 15.24
CA GLY A 294 9.35 -7.64 16.35
C GLY A 294 9.02 -7.04 17.72
N SER A 295 9.76 -7.44 18.75
CA SER A 295 9.56 -7.01 20.14
C SER A 295 10.03 -5.58 20.45
N VAL A 296 10.45 -4.80 19.45
CA VAL A 296 10.94 -3.43 19.62
C VAL A 296 10.01 -2.47 18.89
N TRP A 297 9.26 -1.69 19.67
CA TRP A 297 8.50 -0.53 19.20
C TRP A 297 9.47 0.62 18.97
N ALA A 298 9.71 1.01 17.74
CA ALA A 298 10.44 2.22 17.41
C ALA A 298 9.45 3.23 16.84
N ALA A 299 9.28 4.35 17.50
CA ALA A 299 8.62 5.51 16.93
C ALA A 299 9.41 5.94 15.68
N ARG A 300 8.75 6.07 14.55
CA ARG A 300 9.33 6.61 13.32
C ARG A 300 8.48 7.77 12.86
N THR A 301 9.14 8.83 12.48
CA THR A 301 8.49 10.00 11.91
C THR A 301 8.53 9.87 10.39
N GLU A 302 7.37 9.84 9.77
CA GLU A 302 7.21 10.00 8.33
C GLU A 302 7.19 11.49 8.03
N ILE A 303 7.92 11.92 7.00
CA ILE A 303 7.94 13.31 6.58
C ILE A 303 7.26 13.42 5.23
N LEU A 304 6.41 14.43 5.10
CA LEU A 304 5.84 14.85 3.83
C LEU A 304 6.46 16.19 3.42
N TRP A 305 6.86 16.29 2.15
CA TRP A 305 7.24 17.54 1.50
C TRP A 305 6.24 17.81 0.38
N SER A 306 5.74 19.05 0.27
CA SER A 306 4.78 19.44 -0.76
C SER A 306 5.20 20.75 -1.42
N ASN A 307 5.00 20.86 -2.74
CA ASN A 307 5.18 22.11 -3.49
C ASN A 307 3.97 23.06 -3.37
N ARG A 308 2.91 22.65 -2.66
CA ARG A 308 1.70 23.42 -2.36
C ARG A 308 1.41 23.36 -0.86
N PRO A 309 0.66 24.32 -0.28
CA PRO A 309 0.18 24.22 1.09
C PRO A 309 -0.56 22.90 1.32
N PHE A 310 -0.36 22.31 2.50
CA PHE A 310 -1.21 21.20 2.93
C PHE A 310 -2.62 21.72 3.26
N ARG A 311 -3.64 20.90 3.10
CA ARG A 311 -5.04 21.30 3.33
C ARG A 311 -5.26 21.92 4.72
N ASP A 312 -4.58 21.47 5.76
CA ASP A 312 -4.71 21.99 7.12
C ASP A 312 -3.94 23.30 7.33
N ASP A 313 -3.08 23.73 6.40
CA ASP A 313 -2.28 24.96 6.50
C ASP A 313 -3.09 26.21 6.15
N ASP A 314 -4.21 26.09 5.43
CA ASP A 314 -5.11 27.21 5.16
C ASP A 314 -5.79 27.77 6.44
N ALA A 315 -5.70 27.02 7.57
CA ALA A 315 -6.23 27.42 8.87
C ALA A 315 -5.23 28.17 9.77
N GLN A 316 -3.94 28.27 9.41
CA GLN A 316 -2.91 29.00 10.16
C GLN A 316 -2.21 30.05 9.29
N PRO A 317 -2.34 31.37 9.60
CA PRO A 317 -1.49 32.39 8.97
C PRO A 317 -0.02 32.05 9.25
N SER A 318 0.82 32.08 8.21
CA SER A 318 2.25 31.81 8.34
C SER A 318 2.89 32.79 9.34
N LEU A 319 3.53 32.27 10.38
CA LEU A 319 4.31 33.04 11.33
C LEU A 319 5.59 33.69 10.74
N PHE A 320 5.75 33.64 9.42
CA PHE A 320 6.91 34.18 8.71
C PHE A 320 6.68 35.54 8.01
N GLU A 321 5.50 36.15 8.14
CA GLU A 321 5.24 37.50 7.59
C GLU A 321 5.48 38.67 8.58
N CYS A 322 6.10 38.44 9.70
CA CYS A 322 6.44 39.51 10.64
C CYS A 322 7.94 39.61 10.90
N VAL A 323 8.74 39.97 9.91
CA VAL A 323 10.01 40.74 10.11
C VAL A 323 10.42 41.36 8.77
N VAL A 324 9.74 42.40 8.34
CA VAL A 324 10.36 43.52 7.64
C VAL A 324 9.37 44.71 7.82
N ALA A 325 9.55 45.46 8.86
CA ALA A 325 9.12 46.84 8.93
C ALA A 325 10.06 47.59 9.88
N ASP A 326 10.81 48.51 9.28
CA ASP A 326 11.60 49.62 9.79
C ASP A 326 13.00 49.30 10.37
#